data_97e64f855e9cada1ec6de42711085b5f
#
_entry.id   97e64f855e9cada1ec6de42711085b5f
#
_cell.length_a   1.000
_cell.length_b   1.000
_cell.length_c   1.000
_cell.angle_alpha   90.00
_cell.angle_beta   90.00
_cell.angle_gamma   90.00
#
_symmetry.space_group_name_H-M   'P 1'
#
loop_
_entity.id
_entity.type
_entity.pdbx_description
1 polymer ?
#
loop_
_entity_poly.entity_id
_entity_poly.type
_entity_poly.pdbx_seq_one_letter_code
_entity_poly.pdbx_strand_id
1 'polypeptide(L)'
;MTKKVLVLPGDYIGPEVVAEAVRALQAVAARFQLDVELEYGLLGGAAIDETGRPLPKATLDSARTANAILLGAVGGPKWDGVERHLRPERGLLGIRSELELFGNLRPAILYPQLADASTLKPEVVSGLDILIVRELTGGIYFGEPRGIRTLENGEREGFNTYVYRESEVRRIAHLAFGLARKRDGRVCSVDKANVLEATILWREVMDEVAMEYPDVQLSHMYVDNAAMQLLKAPKQFDVMVTGNMFGDILSDAAAMLTGSIGMLPSASLDQAGRGMYEPCHGTAPDIAGQGKANPLATILSVAMLLRYSLSCPEAADAIEQAVSTVLDQGLRTLDIYAEGQQLVSTTAMGDAVVAALQA
;
A
#
# COMPACT_ATOMS: atom_id res chain seq x y z
N MET A 1 -25.76 -3.67 -9.73
CA MET A 1 -24.81 -3.44 -10.84
C MET A 1 -23.59 -4.26 -10.56
N THR A 2 -23.18 -5.09 -11.50
CA THR A 2 -21.96 -5.91 -11.40
C THR A 2 -20.72 -5.05 -11.18
N LYS A 3 -19.92 -5.37 -10.18
CA LYS A 3 -18.65 -4.68 -9.85
C LYS A 3 -17.51 -5.45 -10.49
N LYS A 4 -16.82 -4.84 -11.44
CA LYS A 4 -15.64 -5.43 -12.10
C LYS A 4 -14.40 -5.22 -11.24
N VAL A 5 -13.70 -6.32 -10.93
CA VAL A 5 -12.39 -6.30 -10.26
C VAL A 5 -11.36 -6.92 -11.21
N LEU A 6 -10.38 -6.12 -11.61
CA LEU A 6 -9.22 -6.61 -12.35
C LEU A 6 -8.21 -7.22 -11.39
N VAL A 7 -7.87 -8.47 -11.60
CA VAL A 7 -6.90 -9.22 -10.79
C VAL A 7 -5.59 -9.33 -11.55
N LEU A 8 -4.51 -8.82 -10.96
CA LEU A 8 -3.15 -8.82 -11.50
C LEU A 8 -2.24 -9.61 -10.54
N PRO A 9 -2.07 -10.92 -10.72
CA PRO A 9 -1.28 -11.73 -9.78
C PRO A 9 0.17 -11.24 -9.65
N GLY A 10 0.77 -10.79 -10.75
CA GLY A 10 2.15 -10.30 -10.78
C GLY A 10 3.17 -11.44 -10.73
N ASP A 11 4.25 -11.24 -9.95
CA ASP A 11 5.48 -12.02 -9.98
C ASP A 11 5.70 -12.81 -8.68
N TYR A 12 6.44 -13.92 -8.75
CA TYR A 12 6.93 -14.76 -7.65
C TYR A 12 5.85 -15.17 -6.63
N ILE A 13 5.83 -14.63 -5.39
CA ILE A 13 4.78 -14.96 -4.41
C ILE A 13 3.43 -14.33 -4.76
N GLY A 14 3.38 -13.37 -5.66
CA GLY A 14 2.16 -12.66 -6.04
C GLY A 14 1.00 -13.59 -6.39
N PRO A 15 1.16 -14.58 -7.30
CA PRO A 15 0.12 -15.56 -7.61
C PRO A 15 -0.40 -16.35 -6.39
N GLU A 16 0.48 -16.74 -5.46
CA GLU A 16 0.11 -17.50 -4.26
C GLU A 16 -0.78 -16.68 -3.32
N VAL A 17 -0.36 -15.45 -3.00
CA VAL A 17 -1.10 -14.59 -2.06
C VAL A 17 -2.40 -14.04 -2.67
N VAL A 18 -2.40 -13.76 -3.99
CA VAL A 18 -3.59 -13.31 -4.71
C VAL A 18 -4.64 -14.41 -4.81
N ALA A 19 -4.22 -15.67 -4.98
CA ALA A 19 -5.16 -16.80 -5.01
C ALA A 19 -5.99 -16.84 -3.71
N GLU A 20 -5.36 -16.69 -2.55
CA GLU A 20 -6.05 -16.68 -1.26
C GLU A 20 -6.91 -15.42 -1.05
N ALA A 21 -6.44 -14.27 -1.51
CA ALA A 21 -7.21 -13.02 -1.46
C ALA A 21 -8.46 -13.08 -2.35
N VAL A 22 -8.38 -13.70 -3.54
CA VAL A 22 -9.54 -13.92 -4.42
C VAL A 22 -10.55 -14.87 -3.76
N ARG A 23 -10.10 -15.93 -3.09
CA ARG A 23 -10.98 -16.84 -2.34
C ARG A 23 -11.72 -16.11 -1.22
N ALA A 24 -11.03 -15.25 -0.47
CA ALA A 24 -11.64 -14.42 0.56
C ALA A 24 -12.66 -13.41 -0.03
N LEU A 25 -12.34 -12.77 -1.17
CA LEU A 25 -13.27 -11.90 -1.90
C LEU A 25 -14.53 -12.65 -2.34
N GLN A 26 -14.38 -13.86 -2.90
CA GLN A 26 -15.51 -14.67 -3.32
C GLN A 26 -16.39 -15.11 -2.13
N ALA A 27 -15.77 -15.51 -1.01
CA ALA A 27 -16.50 -15.91 0.18
C ALA A 27 -17.31 -14.75 0.78
N VAL A 28 -16.69 -13.57 0.92
CA VAL A 28 -17.39 -12.38 1.44
C VAL A 28 -18.43 -11.85 0.44
N ALA A 29 -18.16 -11.91 -0.86
CA ALA A 29 -19.14 -11.53 -1.88
C ALA A 29 -20.39 -12.42 -1.84
N ALA A 30 -20.23 -13.73 -1.66
CA ALA A 30 -21.35 -14.66 -1.48
C ALA A 30 -22.15 -14.34 -0.20
N ARG A 31 -21.47 -14.10 0.95
CA ARG A 31 -22.11 -13.76 2.22
C ARG A 31 -22.94 -12.48 2.16
N PHE A 32 -22.43 -11.44 1.50
CA PHE A 32 -23.08 -10.13 1.39
C PHE A 32 -23.86 -9.93 0.08
N GLN A 33 -24.01 -10.98 -0.72
CA GLN A 33 -24.74 -10.96 -2.01
C GLN A 33 -24.21 -9.86 -2.96
N LEU A 34 -22.90 -9.68 -2.99
CA LEU A 34 -22.26 -8.72 -3.88
C LEU A 34 -22.06 -9.35 -5.27
N ASP A 35 -22.51 -8.66 -6.30
CA ASP A 35 -22.32 -9.06 -7.70
C ASP A 35 -20.93 -8.57 -8.17
N VAL A 36 -19.92 -9.45 -8.08
CA VAL A 36 -18.52 -9.16 -8.42
C VAL A 36 -18.08 -10.04 -9.59
N GLU A 37 -17.60 -9.41 -10.65
CA GLU A 37 -16.97 -10.06 -11.81
C GLU A 37 -15.45 -9.92 -11.71
N LEU A 38 -14.73 -11.04 -11.84
CA LEU A 38 -13.27 -11.06 -11.83
C LEU A 38 -12.74 -11.17 -13.25
N GLU A 39 -11.88 -10.24 -13.62
CA GLU A 39 -11.12 -10.26 -14.86
C GLU A 39 -9.62 -10.38 -14.53
N TYR A 40 -8.88 -11.20 -15.26
CA TYR A 40 -7.45 -11.40 -15.01
C TYR A 40 -6.60 -10.73 -16.08
N GLY A 41 -5.51 -10.10 -15.67
CA GLY A 41 -4.55 -9.46 -16.56
C GLY A 41 -3.10 -9.73 -16.15
N LEU A 42 -2.18 -9.35 -17.03
CA LEU A 42 -0.73 -9.48 -16.80
C LEU A 42 -0.12 -8.13 -16.46
N LEU A 43 0.79 -8.11 -15.49
CA LEU A 43 1.58 -6.94 -15.10
C LEU A 43 2.97 -7.39 -14.64
N GLY A 44 3.96 -6.54 -14.82
CA GLY A 44 5.31 -6.78 -14.31
C GLY A 44 6.12 -7.77 -15.13
N GLY A 45 6.87 -8.62 -14.46
CA GLY A 45 7.76 -9.59 -15.09
C GLY A 45 7.01 -10.68 -15.85
N ALA A 46 5.89 -11.16 -15.32
CA ALA A 46 5.00 -12.11 -16.03
C ALA A 46 4.51 -11.51 -17.35
N ALA A 47 4.20 -10.23 -17.39
CA ALA A 47 3.81 -9.55 -18.62
C ALA A 47 4.97 -9.41 -19.62
N ILE A 48 6.19 -9.17 -19.14
CA ILE A 48 7.40 -9.11 -19.98
C ILE A 48 7.64 -10.46 -20.65
N ASP A 49 7.56 -11.56 -19.88
CA ASP A 49 7.79 -12.90 -20.38
C ASP A 49 6.82 -13.28 -21.52
N GLU A 50 5.55 -12.88 -21.39
CA GLU A 50 4.50 -13.26 -22.34
C GLU A 50 4.40 -12.27 -23.52
N THR A 51 4.61 -10.96 -23.29
CA THR A 51 4.30 -9.91 -24.28
C THR A 51 5.47 -9.02 -24.65
N GLY A 52 6.62 -9.15 -23.96
CA GLY A 52 7.78 -8.27 -24.11
C GLY A 52 7.60 -6.89 -23.47
N ARG A 53 6.52 -6.64 -22.72
CA ARG A 53 6.22 -5.34 -22.11
C ARG A 53 5.73 -5.50 -20.67
N PRO A 54 6.16 -4.64 -19.72
CA PRO A 54 5.76 -4.74 -18.31
C PRO A 54 4.29 -4.34 -18.06
N LEU A 55 3.66 -3.58 -18.98
CA LEU A 55 2.23 -3.22 -18.96
C LEU A 55 1.66 -3.39 -20.38
N PRO A 56 0.98 -4.50 -20.65
CA PRO A 56 0.28 -4.71 -21.91
C PRO A 56 -0.89 -3.74 -22.08
N LYS A 57 -1.17 -3.36 -23.34
CA LYS A 57 -2.30 -2.48 -23.64
C LYS A 57 -3.64 -3.07 -23.20
N ALA A 58 -3.84 -4.38 -23.36
CA ALA A 58 -5.06 -5.06 -22.94
C ALA A 58 -5.28 -4.90 -21.42
N THR A 59 -4.23 -5.08 -20.59
CA THR A 59 -4.30 -4.87 -19.14
C THR A 59 -4.69 -3.43 -18.79
N LEU A 60 -4.09 -2.44 -19.48
CA LEU A 60 -4.42 -1.04 -19.25
C LEU A 60 -5.85 -0.69 -19.65
N ASP A 61 -6.33 -1.23 -20.77
CA ASP A 61 -7.71 -1.03 -21.24
C ASP A 61 -8.72 -1.62 -20.23
N SER A 62 -8.46 -2.84 -19.71
CA SER A 62 -9.26 -3.45 -18.63
C SER A 62 -9.21 -2.63 -17.34
N ALA A 63 -8.02 -2.15 -16.95
CA ALA A 63 -7.84 -1.33 -15.75
C ALA A 63 -8.66 -0.03 -15.78
N ARG A 64 -8.77 0.61 -16.96
CA ARG A 64 -9.58 1.83 -17.14
C ARG A 64 -11.08 1.61 -16.94
N THR A 65 -11.57 0.39 -17.15
CA THR A 65 -13.00 0.04 -17.04
C THR A 65 -13.35 -0.68 -15.73
N ALA A 66 -12.36 -1.19 -15.01
CA ALA A 66 -12.56 -1.85 -13.73
C ALA A 66 -13.01 -0.87 -12.63
N ASN A 67 -13.84 -1.35 -11.71
CA ASN A 67 -14.20 -0.61 -10.49
C ASN A 67 -13.05 -0.58 -9.48
N ALA A 68 -12.25 -1.64 -9.47
CA ALA A 68 -11.08 -1.79 -8.60
C ALA A 68 -10.07 -2.74 -9.23
N ILE A 69 -8.82 -2.64 -8.80
CA ILE A 69 -7.73 -3.52 -9.22
C ILE A 69 -7.14 -4.18 -7.98
N LEU A 70 -7.04 -5.51 -7.98
CA LEU A 70 -6.29 -6.27 -6.98
C LEU A 70 -4.97 -6.71 -7.58
N LEU A 71 -3.87 -6.26 -6.99
CA LEU A 71 -2.52 -6.57 -7.44
C LEU A 71 -1.79 -7.42 -6.38
N GLY A 72 -1.01 -8.39 -6.81
CA GLY A 72 -0.09 -9.13 -5.96
C GLY A 72 1.23 -8.38 -5.75
N ALA A 73 2.29 -8.80 -6.42
CA ALA A 73 3.60 -8.18 -6.29
C ALA A 73 4.31 -8.11 -7.65
N VAL A 74 5.20 -7.15 -7.84
CA VAL A 74 5.87 -6.89 -9.12
C VAL A 74 7.36 -6.78 -8.94
N GLY A 75 8.13 -7.39 -9.85
CA GLY A 75 9.59 -7.26 -9.90
C GLY A 75 10.33 -8.55 -9.55
N GLY A 76 11.65 -8.46 -9.57
CA GLY A 76 12.53 -9.53 -9.12
C GLY A 76 13.76 -9.74 -10.00
N PRO A 77 14.75 -10.52 -9.51
CA PRO A 77 16.09 -10.60 -10.08
C PRO A 77 16.14 -11.18 -11.51
N LYS A 78 15.13 -11.94 -11.91
CA LYS A 78 15.04 -12.48 -13.28
C LYS A 78 15.11 -11.39 -14.36
N TRP A 79 14.61 -10.20 -14.07
CA TRP A 79 14.51 -9.09 -15.02
C TRP A 79 15.50 -7.95 -14.73
N ASP A 80 16.50 -8.14 -13.87
CA ASP A 80 17.53 -7.12 -13.59
C ASP A 80 18.35 -6.75 -14.82
N GLY A 81 18.55 -7.70 -15.74
CA GLY A 81 19.29 -7.52 -16.97
C GLY A 81 18.53 -6.86 -18.11
N VAL A 82 17.23 -6.61 -18.00
CA VAL A 82 16.46 -5.96 -19.06
C VAL A 82 16.70 -4.45 -19.06
N GLU A 83 16.47 -3.82 -20.21
CA GLU A 83 16.59 -2.36 -20.34
C GLU A 83 15.70 -1.64 -19.34
N ARG A 84 16.18 -0.54 -18.77
CA ARG A 84 15.52 0.18 -17.68
C ARG A 84 14.05 0.52 -17.95
N HIS A 85 13.69 0.80 -19.19
CA HIS A 85 12.30 1.14 -19.58
C HIS A 85 11.38 -0.09 -19.68
N LEU A 86 11.95 -1.30 -19.71
CA LEU A 86 11.23 -2.57 -19.75
C LEU A 86 11.20 -3.29 -18.39
N ARG A 87 11.79 -2.74 -17.34
CA ARG A 87 11.77 -3.37 -16.02
C ARG A 87 10.34 -3.51 -15.49
N PRO A 88 10.02 -4.58 -14.73
CA PRO A 88 8.69 -4.85 -14.20
C PRO A 88 8.05 -3.65 -13.47
N GLU A 89 8.85 -2.92 -12.67
CA GLU A 89 8.40 -1.76 -11.90
C GLU A 89 7.89 -0.62 -12.79
N ARG A 90 8.33 -0.57 -14.06
CA ARG A 90 7.79 0.40 -15.04
C ARG A 90 6.34 0.12 -15.38
N GLY A 91 5.91 -1.14 -15.33
CA GLY A 91 4.50 -1.52 -15.47
C GLY A 91 3.67 -0.96 -14.33
N LEU A 92 4.15 -1.13 -13.10
CA LEU A 92 3.48 -0.61 -11.89
C LEU A 92 3.40 0.91 -11.88
N LEU A 93 4.51 1.61 -12.17
CA LEU A 93 4.51 3.07 -12.27
C LEU A 93 3.62 3.57 -13.42
N GLY A 94 3.60 2.83 -14.53
CA GLY A 94 2.77 3.14 -15.70
C GLY A 94 1.28 3.08 -15.37
N ILE A 95 0.80 2.01 -14.77
CA ILE A 95 -0.64 1.87 -14.44
C ILE A 95 -1.09 2.91 -13.39
N ARG A 96 -0.23 3.23 -12.39
CA ARG A 96 -0.50 4.28 -11.40
C ARG A 96 -0.63 5.65 -12.04
N SER A 97 0.27 5.99 -12.98
CA SER A 97 0.26 7.26 -13.70
C SER A 97 -0.93 7.37 -14.66
N GLU A 98 -1.21 6.32 -15.45
CA GLU A 98 -2.29 6.30 -16.44
C GLU A 98 -3.70 6.37 -15.82
N LEU A 99 -3.84 5.91 -14.60
CA LEU A 99 -5.10 5.95 -13.84
C LEU A 99 -5.13 7.09 -12.81
N GLU A 100 -4.10 7.94 -12.77
CA GLU A 100 -3.98 9.05 -11.83
C GLU A 100 -4.17 8.64 -10.35
N LEU A 101 -3.60 7.48 -9.96
CA LEU A 101 -3.70 6.96 -8.59
C LEU A 101 -2.73 7.71 -7.67
N PHE A 102 -3.10 8.91 -7.27
CA PHE A 102 -2.21 9.83 -6.55
C PHE A 102 -2.13 9.60 -5.05
N GLY A 103 -3.20 9.08 -4.44
CA GLY A 103 -3.31 8.91 -2.99
C GLY A 103 -3.03 7.50 -2.55
N ASN A 104 -1.83 7.23 -2.01
CA ASN A 104 -1.48 5.90 -1.51
C ASN A 104 -1.71 5.83 0.00
N LEU A 105 -2.60 4.96 0.41
CA LEU A 105 -2.97 4.69 1.79
C LEU A 105 -2.22 3.46 2.29
N ARG A 106 -1.46 3.63 3.36
CA ARG A 106 -0.68 2.56 4.02
C ARG A 106 -1.03 2.52 5.52
N PRO A 107 -2.03 1.75 5.94
CA PRO A 107 -2.33 1.57 7.35
C PRO A 107 -1.24 0.73 8.02
N ALA A 108 -0.76 1.18 9.18
CA ALA A 108 0.10 0.43 10.07
C ALA A 108 -0.68 0.14 11.36
N ILE A 109 -1.36 -1.00 11.38
CA ILE A 109 -2.20 -1.45 12.48
C ILE A 109 -1.53 -2.66 13.12
N LEU A 110 -1.31 -2.62 14.44
CA LEU A 110 -0.83 -3.79 15.17
C LEU A 110 -2.01 -4.58 15.73
N TYR A 111 -2.16 -5.80 15.26
CA TYR A 111 -3.10 -6.75 15.85
C TYR A 111 -2.65 -7.13 17.26
N PRO A 112 -3.54 -7.11 18.28
CA PRO A 112 -3.16 -7.45 19.65
C PRO A 112 -2.45 -8.79 19.78
N GLN A 113 -2.85 -9.78 18.96
CA GLN A 113 -2.28 -11.12 18.91
C GLN A 113 -0.84 -11.17 18.40
N LEU A 114 -0.32 -10.06 17.82
CA LEU A 114 1.02 -9.94 17.25
C LEU A 114 1.88 -8.93 18.01
N ALA A 115 1.47 -8.47 19.18
CA ALA A 115 2.22 -7.49 19.95
C ALA A 115 3.67 -7.94 20.26
N ASP A 116 3.85 -9.24 20.51
CA ASP A 116 5.16 -9.84 20.78
C ASP A 116 6.00 -10.08 19.50
N ALA A 117 5.42 -9.97 18.31
CA ALA A 117 6.14 -10.07 17.04
C ALA A 117 6.88 -8.79 16.65
N SER A 118 6.53 -7.66 17.26
CA SER A 118 7.24 -6.39 17.06
C SER A 118 8.63 -6.44 17.70
N THR A 119 9.60 -5.79 17.06
CA THR A 119 10.94 -5.60 17.62
C THR A 119 10.99 -4.52 18.72
N LEU A 120 9.92 -3.72 18.86
CA LEU A 120 9.78 -2.74 19.92
C LEU A 120 9.03 -3.35 21.11
N LYS A 121 9.19 -2.70 22.28
CA LYS A 121 8.49 -3.12 23.49
C LYS A 121 6.97 -3.04 23.30
N PRO A 122 6.20 -4.01 23.81
CA PRO A 122 4.74 -4.04 23.67
C PRO A 122 4.04 -2.74 24.12
N GLU A 123 4.50 -2.08 25.19
CA GLU A 123 3.93 -0.82 25.67
C GLU A 123 4.05 0.34 24.67
N VAL A 124 5.02 0.27 23.74
CA VAL A 124 5.19 1.28 22.68
C VAL A 124 4.21 1.06 21.55
N VAL A 125 3.96 -0.20 21.16
CA VAL A 125 3.23 -0.55 19.94
C VAL A 125 1.82 -1.07 20.17
N SER A 126 1.44 -1.53 21.38
CA SER A 126 0.09 -2.02 21.65
C SER A 126 -0.97 -0.95 21.38
N GLY A 127 -1.99 -1.30 20.58
CA GLY A 127 -3.02 -0.38 20.14
C GLY A 127 -2.57 0.61 19.06
N LEU A 128 -1.48 0.29 18.34
CA LEU A 128 -1.03 1.10 17.22
C LEU A 128 -2.03 1.06 16.08
N ASP A 129 -2.45 2.23 15.61
CA ASP A 129 -3.27 2.43 14.42
C ASP A 129 -2.89 3.76 13.76
N ILE A 130 -2.00 3.71 12.78
CA ILE A 130 -1.53 4.86 12.01
C ILE A 130 -1.93 4.68 10.55
N LEU A 131 -2.44 5.73 9.92
CA LEU A 131 -2.64 5.78 8.48
C LEU A 131 -1.62 6.72 7.84
N ILE A 132 -0.70 6.18 7.03
CA ILE A 132 0.21 6.99 6.22
C ILE A 132 -0.43 7.23 4.86
N VAL A 133 -0.60 8.51 4.51
CA VAL A 133 -1.13 9.00 3.23
C VAL A 133 0.04 9.57 2.44
N ARG A 134 0.50 8.79 1.46
CA ARG A 134 1.63 9.11 0.58
C ARG A 134 1.12 9.69 -0.73
N GLU A 135 1.59 10.87 -1.11
CA GLU A 135 1.40 11.33 -2.50
C GLU A 135 2.25 10.44 -3.42
N LEU A 136 1.65 9.86 -4.46
CA LEU A 136 2.24 8.74 -5.21
C LEU A 136 2.71 9.09 -6.61
N THR A 137 2.23 10.19 -7.21
CA THR A 137 2.42 10.50 -8.65
C THR A 137 3.29 11.72 -8.90
N GLY A 138 3.79 12.37 -7.86
CA GLY A 138 4.67 13.54 -7.94
C GLY A 138 6.04 13.34 -7.28
N GLY A 139 6.69 14.46 -6.99
CA GLY A 139 7.96 14.50 -6.28
C GLY A 139 9.16 14.02 -7.09
N ILE A 140 10.21 13.61 -6.39
CA ILE A 140 11.50 13.25 -6.99
C ILE A 140 11.45 11.98 -7.89
N TYR A 141 10.45 11.12 -7.72
CA TYR A 141 10.28 9.91 -8.52
C TYR A 141 9.82 10.21 -9.95
N PHE A 142 9.13 11.35 -10.14
CA PHE A 142 8.56 11.74 -11.43
C PHE A 142 9.11 13.06 -11.98
N GLY A 143 9.83 13.85 -11.16
CA GLY A 143 10.35 15.14 -11.54
C GLY A 143 11.36 15.06 -12.71
N GLU A 144 11.27 16.03 -13.59
CA GLU A 144 12.20 16.23 -14.73
C GLU A 144 12.83 17.64 -14.64
N PRO A 145 14.09 17.82 -15.09
CA PRO A 145 14.98 16.83 -15.68
C PRO A 145 15.62 15.89 -14.65
N ARG A 146 16.00 14.69 -15.10
CA ARG A 146 16.72 13.69 -14.30
C ARG A 146 17.63 12.83 -15.16
N GLY A 147 18.71 12.33 -14.61
CA GLY A 147 19.59 11.45 -15.36
C GLY A 147 20.99 11.35 -14.79
N ILE A 148 21.87 10.83 -15.64
CA ILE A 148 23.32 10.82 -15.43
C ILE A 148 23.93 11.47 -16.66
N ARG A 149 24.75 12.51 -16.47
CA ARG A 149 25.49 13.19 -17.53
C ARG A 149 26.97 13.17 -17.26
N THR A 150 27.76 13.33 -18.31
CA THR A 150 29.20 13.54 -18.21
C THR A 150 29.47 15.02 -18.37
N LEU A 151 30.18 15.60 -17.42
CA LEU A 151 30.60 17.01 -17.44
C LEU A 151 31.78 17.22 -18.38
N GLU A 152 32.11 18.47 -18.72
CA GLU A 152 33.23 18.85 -19.61
C GLU A 152 34.59 18.34 -19.12
N ASN A 153 34.76 18.20 -17.79
CA ASN A 153 35.97 17.67 -17.18
C ASN A 153 36.05 16.13 -17.16
N GLY A 154 35.05 15.43 -17.76
CA GLY A 154 34.97 13.98 -17.79
C GLY A 154 34.31 13.33 -16.52
N GLU A 155 33.96 14.10 -15.50
CA GLU A 155 33.29 13.62 -14.32
C GLU A 155 31.82 13.29 -14.62
N ARG A 156 31.29 12.24 -13.96
CA ARG A 156 29.87 11.87 -14.07
C ARG A 156 29.06 12.52 -12.97
N GLU A 157 27.93 13.12 -13.34
CA GLU A 157 26.98 13.73 -12.41
C GLU A 157 25.62 13.05 -12.54
N GLY A 158 25.07 12.58 -11.40
CA GLY A 158 23.71 12.06 -11.29
C GLY A 158 22.78 13.10 -10.64
N PHE A 159 21.60 13.32 -11.23
CA PHE A 159 20.65 14.32 -10.71
C PHE A 159 19.20 13.89 -10.89
N ASN A 160 18.36 14.37 -9.96
CA ASN A 160 16.90 14.24 -9.99
C ASN A 160 16.28 15.59 -9.59
N THR A 161 15.10 15.89 -10.13
CA THR A 161 14.32 17.06 -9.75
C THR A 161 13.27 16.68 -8.72
N TYR A 162 13.27 17.37 -7.58
CA TYR A 162 12.21 17.27 -6.58
C TYR A 162 11.22 18.42 -6.79
N VAL A 163 10.03 18.11 -7.26
CA VAL A 163 9.02 19.11 -7.64
C VAL A 163 7.64 18.68 -7.18
N TYR A 164 6.89 19.63 -6.62
CA TYR A 164 5.45 19.52 -6.35
C TYR A 164 4.74 20.77 -6.85
N ARG A 165 3.55 20.58 -7.41
CA ARG A 165 2.63 21.67 -7.72
C ARG A 165 1.60 21.82 -6.61
N GLU A 166 1.10 23.03 -6.45
CA GLU A 166 0.02 23.33 -5.48
C GLU A 166 -1.17 22.38 -5.63
N SER A 167 -1.62 22.09 -6.87
CA SER A 167 -2.73 21.18 -7.13
C SER A 167 -2.47 19.74 -6.66
N GLU A 168 -1.22 19.27 -6.73
CA GLU A 168 -0.83 17.93 -6.27
C GLU A 168 -0.88 17.86 -4.74
N VAL A 169 -0.40 18.90 -4.07
CA VAL A 169 -0.46 19.00 -2.60
C VAL A 169 -1.89 19.17 -2.12
N ARG A 170 -2.68 20.02 -2.78
CA ARG A 170 -4.07 20.28 -2.41
C ARG A 170 -4.95 19.03 -2.47
N ARG A 171 -4.82 18.22 -3.54
CA ARG A 171 -5.61 16.99 -3.67
C ARG A 171 -5.27 15.94 -2.60
N ILE A 172 -3.97 15.78 -2.25
CA ILE A 172 -3.59 14.83 -1.22
C ILE A 172 -3.94 15.34 0.18
N ALA A 173 -3.91 16.65 0.39
CA ALA A 173 -4.37 17.27 1.62
C ALA A 173 -5.86 16.99 1.87
N HIS A 174 -6.72 17.26 0.89
CA HIS A 174 -8.15 16.94 1.01
C HIS A 174 -8.42 15.46 1.30
N LEU A 175 -7.65 14.55 0.68
CA LEU A 175 -7.75 13.12 0.98
C LEU A 175 -7.38 12.83 2.44
N ALA A 176 -6.25 13.37 2.92
CA ALA A 176 -5.78 13.13 4.28
C ALA A 176 -6.73 13.70 5.35
N PHE A 177 -7.20 14.94 5.17
CA PHE A 177 -8.18 15.56 6.07
C PHE A 177 -9.52 14.83 6.06
N GLY A 178 -10.00 14.43 4.88
CA GLY A 178 -11.24 13.64 4.75
C GLY A 178 -11.17 12.27 5.43
N LEU A 179 -9.99 11.63 5.43
CA LEU A 179 -9.74 10.39 6.15
C LEU A 179 -9.65 10.63 7.66
N ALA A 180 -8.96 11.69 8.09
CA ALA A 180 -8.83 12.02 9.51
C ALA A 180 -10.19 12.26 10.20
N ARG A 181 -11.17 12.88 9.49
CA ARG A 181 -12.55 13.03 9.98
C ARG A 181 -13.25 11.72 10.33
N LYS A 182 -12.83 10.61 9.72
CA LYS A 182 -13.36 9.26 9.98
C LYS A 182 -12.55 8.50 11.02
N ARG A 183 -11.53 9.14 11.60
CA ARG A 183 -10.61 8.61 12.59
C ARG A 183 -10.55 9.58 13.79
N ASP A 184 -9.40 9.76 14.41
CA ASP A 184 -9.23 10.60 15.62
C ASP A 184 -9.16 12.12 15.33
N GLY A 185 -9.31 12.54 14.07
CA GLY A 185 -9.34 13.96 13.68
C GLY A 185 -7.98 14.65 13.75
N ARG A 186 -6.86 13.93 13.62
CA ARG A 186 -5.50 14.49 13.69
C ARG A 186 -4.71 14.20 12.41
N VAL A 187 -4.15 15.25 11.80
CA VAL A 187 -3.24 15.16 10.65
C VAL A 187 -1.85 15.65 11.06
N CYS A 188 -0.83 14.84 10.80
CA CYS A 188 0.57 15.25 10.87
C CYS A 188 1.13 15.34 9.44
N SER A 189 1.37 16.55 8.96
CA SER A 189 2.04 16.81 7.68
C SER A 189 3.55 16.68 7.86
N VAL A 190 4.17 15.76 7.12
CA VAL A 190 5.59 15.46 7.23
C VAL A 190 6.34 15.97 6.01
N ASP A 191 7.35 16.82 6.25
CA ASP A 191 8.09 17.55 5.23
C ASP A 191 9.58 17.75 5.60
N LYS A 192 10.31 18.49 4.78
CA LYS A 192 11.67 18.98 5.04
C LYS A 192 11.78 20.49 4.74
N ALA A 193 10.81 21.28 5.17
CA ALA A 193 10.67 22.70 4.83
C ALA A 193 11.79 23.59 5.37
N ASN A 194 12.60 23.09 6.30
CA ASN A 194 13.80 23.79 6.77
C ASN A 194 14.97 23.74 5.75
N VAL A 195 14.85 22.96 4.66
CA VAL A 195 15.92 22.78 3.66
C VAL A 195 15.40 22.82 2.22
N LEU A 196 14.18 22.33 1.95
CA LEU A 196 13.67 22.13 0.58
C LEU A 196 12.51 23.09 0.28
N GLU A 197 12.70 23.97 -0.71
CA GLU A 197 11.70 24.96 -1.14
C GLU A 197 10.39 24.32 -1.57
N ALA A 198 10.45 23.19 -2.30
CA ALA A 198 9.24 22.48 -2.71
C ALA A 198 8.39 22.01 -1.51
N THR A 199 9.01 21.81 -0.34
CA THR A 199 8.28 21.43 0.87
C THR A 199 7.88 22.63 1.72
N ILE A 200 8.40 23.82 1.47
CA ILE A 200 7.83 25.09 1.98
C ILE A 200 6.44 25.28 1.33
N LEU A 201 6.35 25.20 0.00
CA LEU A 201 5.07 25.22 -0.72
C LEU A 201 4.12 24.14 -0.21
N TRP A 202 4.62 22.92 0.02
CA TRP A 202 3.82 21.81 0.58
C TRP A 202 3.15 22.26 1.89
N ARG A 203 3.92 22.84 2.82
CA ARG A 203 3.44 23.28 4.14
C ARG A 203 2.40 24.39 4.00
N GLU A 204 2.66 25.41 3.18
CA GLU A 204 1.75 26.52 2.92
C GLU A 204 0.38 26.02 2.41
N VAL A 205 0.37 25.12 1.43
CA VAL A 205 -0.88 24.55 0.90
C VAL A 205 -1.59 23.66 1.91
N MET A 206 -0.85 22.92 2.75
CA MET A 206 -1.47 22.15 3.85
C MET A 206 -2.17 23.06 4.86
N ASP A 207 -1.56 24.22 5.20
CA ASP A 207 -2.17 25.21 6.09
C ASP A 207 -3.42 25.85 5.48
N GLU A 208 -3.39 26.17 4.17
CA GLU A 208 -4.56 26.69 3.46
C GLU A 208 -5.73 25.71 3.47
N VAL A 209 -5.48 24.44 3.12
CA VAL A 209 -6.52 23.41 3.11
C VAL A 209 -7.06 23.13 4.50
N ALA A 210 -6.24 23.20 5.54
CA ALA A 210 -6.65 23.00 6.93
C ALA A 210 -7.77 23.98 7.36
N MET A 211 -7.82 25.18 6.79
CA MET A 211 -8.89 26.16 7.06
C MET A 211 -10.29 25.66 6.64
N GLU A 212 -10.35 24.71 5.68
CA GLU A 212 -11.60 24.09 5.24
C GLU A 212 -12.04 22.91 6.15
N TYR A 213 -11.16 22.51 7.10
CA TYR A 213 -11.36 21.39 8.01
C TYR A 213 -11.15 21.80 9.48
N PRO A 214 -11.95 22.76 10.01
CA PRO A 214 -11.75 23.30 11.36
C PRO A 214 -11.95 22.27 12.48
N ASP A 215 -12.52 21.12 12.15
CA ASP A 215 -12.75 19.96 13.03
C ASP A 215 -11.56 18.98 13.06
N VAL A 216 -10.51 19.21 12.25
CA VAL A 216 -9.31 18.36 12.18
C VAL A 216 -8.09 19.14 12.64
N GLN A 217 -7.35 18.59 13.58
CA GLN A 217 -6.11 19.18 14.07
C GLN A 217 -4.95 18.92 13.09
N LEU A 218 -4.35 19.98 12.53
CA LEU A 218 -3.12 19.90 11.75
C LEU A 218 -1.89 20.15 12.64
N SER A 219 -0.86 19.35 12.42
CA SER A 219 0.50 19.57 12.93
C SER A 219 1.51 19.33 11.81
N HIS A 220 2.69 19.96 11.93
CA HIS A 220 3.81 19.73 10.99
C HIS A 220 4.99 19.10 11.70
N MET A 221 5.67 18.20 11.00
CA MET A 221 6.88 17.57 11.52
C MET A 221 7.92 17.42 10.43
N TYR A 222 9.18 17.71 10.71
CA TYR A 222 10.26 17.37 9.78
C TYR A 222 10.45 15.87 9.70
N VAL A 223 10.75 15.36 8.51
CA VAL A 223 10.81 13.92 8.22
C VAL A 223 11.81 13.15 9.07
N ASP A 224 12.94 13.75 9.39
CA ASP A 224 13.95 13.17 10.30
C ASP A 224 13.41 13.01 11.73
N ASN A 225 12.68 14.01 12.24
CA ASN A 225 12.00 13.88 13.52
C ASN A 225 10.84 12.86 13.45
N ALA A 226 10.07 12.85 12.37
CA ALA A 226 8.99 11.87 12.19
C ALA A 226 9.52 10.42 12.22
N ALA A 227 10.66 10.16 11.59
CA ALA A 227 11.33 8.85 11.63
C ALA A 227 11.70 8.45 13.08
N MET A 228 12.25 9.38 13.86
CA MET A 228 12.56 9.13 15.29
C MET A 228 11.29 8.91 16.11
N GLN A 229 10.24 9.71 15.89
CA GLN A 229 9.00 9.64 16.65
C GLN A 229 8.18 8.38 16.34
N LEU A 230 8.23 7.84 15.13
CA LEU A 230 7.66 6.54 14.79
C LEU A 230 8.21 5.42 15.68
N LEU A 231 9.51 5.45 16.02
CA LEU A 231 10.13 4.46 16.90
C LEU A 231 9.90 4.77 18.38
N LYS A 232 9.87 6.05 18.76
CA LYS A 232 9.83 6.48 20.17
C LYS A 232 8.42 6.55 20.74
N ALA A 233 7.48 7.10 19.98
CA ALA A 233 6.12 7.37 20.42
C ALA A 233 5.13 7.31 19.24
N PRO A 234 4.99 6.14 18.56
CA PRO A 234 4.19 6.02 17.33
C PRO A 234 2.71 6.35 17.55
N LYS A 235 2.16 6.09 18.73
CA LYS A 235 0.74 6.32 19.05
C LYS A 235 0.32 7.80 19.10
N GLN A 236 1.27 8.74 18.96
CA GLN A 236 0.92 10.16 18.78
C GLN A 236 0.31 10.44 17.41
N PHE A 237 0.60 9.60 16.42
CA PHE A 237 0.12 9.76 15.07
C PHE A 237 -1.25 9.09 14.87
N ASP A 238 -2.11 9.73 14.09
CA ASP A 238 -3.37 9.20 13.57
C ASP A 238 -3.27 9.11 12.04
N VAL A 239 -3.29 10.24 11.34
CA VAL A 239 -3.02 10.34 9.90
C VAL A 239 -1.72 11.09 9.68
N MET A 240 -0.76 10.47 8.99
CA MET A 240 0.47 11.12 8.52
C MET A 240 0.36 11.36 7.02
N VAL A 241 0.51 12.60 6.56
CA VAL A 241 0.50 12.92 5.12
C VAL A 241 1.87 13.44 4.69
N THR A 242 2.37 12.96 3.54
CA THR A 242 3.70 13.33 3.07
C THR A 242 3.89 13.06 1.57
N GLY A 243 4.93 13.65 1.01
CA GLY A 243 5.35 13.43 -0.37
C GLY A 243 5.84 12.01 -0.64
N ASN A 244 6.07 11.72 -1.92
CA ASN A 244 6.32 10.38 -2.43
C ASN A 244 7.48 9.65 -1.74
N MET A 245 8.68 10.21 -1.81
CA MET A 245 9.89 9.58 -1.26
C MET A 245 9.84 9.42 0.27
N PHE A 246 9.40 10.44 0.97
CA PHE A 246 9.31 10.38 2.44
C PHE A 246 8.23 9.40 2.88
N GLY A 247 7.10 9.36 2.17
CA GLY A 247 6.01 8.42 2.43
C GLY A 247 6.44 6.96 2.22
N ASP A 248 7.27 6.70 1.21
CA ASP A 248 7.84 5.38 0.97
C ASP A 248 8.68 4.90 2.16
N ILE A 249 9.67 5.71 2.55
CA ILE A 249 10.59 5.37 3.63
C ILE A 249 9.87 5.24 4.98
N LEU A 250 8.99 6.19 5.30
CA LEU A 250 8.30 6.20 6.60
C LEU A 250 7.28 5.06 6.73
N SER A 251 6.61 4.69 5.64
CA SER A 251 5.66 3.58 5.69
C SER A 251 6.35 2.22 5.84
N ASP A 252 7.52 2.04 5.21
CA ASP A 252 8.31 0.82 5.38
C ASP A 252 8.89 0.74 6.81
N ALA A 253 9.31 1.88 7.38
CA ALA A 253 9.70 1.94 8.79
C ALA A 253 8.51 1.62 9.73
N ALA A 254 7.33 2.16 9.43
CA ALA A 254 6.11 1.88 10.22
C ALA A 254 5.68 0.40 10.10
N ALA A 255 5.97 -0.25 8.97
CA ALA A 255 5.73 -1.68 8.79
C ALA A 255 6.41 -2.53 9.87
N MET A 256 7.62 -2.15 10.26
CA MET A 256 8.36 -2.88 11.29
C MET A 256 7.76 -2.76 12.69
N LEU A 257 6.90 -1.77 12.92
CA LEU A 257 6.18 -1.63 14.19
C LEU A 257 5.11 -2.72 14.38
N THR A 258 4.59 -3.25 13.28
CA THR A 258 3.50 -4.24 13.26
C THR A 258 3.98 -5.69 13.30
N GLY A 259 5.30 -5.90 13.32
CA GLY A 259 5.94 -7.21 13.42
C GLY A 259 6.20 -7.90 12.09
N SER A 260 5.40 -7.66 11.05
CA SER A 260 5.65 -8.19 9.69
C SER A 260 5.02 -7.32 8.62
N ILE A 261 5.75 -7.10 7.53
CA ILE A 261 5.25 -6.47 6.31
C ILE A 261 4.16 -7.33 5.63
N GLY A 262 4.10 -8.63 5.93
CA GLY A 262 3.07 -9.56 5.48
C GLY A 262 1.67 -9.31 6.07
N MET A 263 1.55 -8.34 7.00
CA MET A 263 0.29 -7.90 7.59
C MET A 263 -0.23 -6.57 7.02
N LEU A 264 0.52 -5.91 6.15
CA LEU A 264 0.24 -4.55 5.73
C LEU A 264 -0.37 -4.46 4.33
N PRO A 265 -1.66 -4.12 4.24
CA PRO A 265 -2.31 -3.78 2.97
C PRO A 265 -1.94 -2.38 2.52
N SER A 266 -2.20 -2.08 1.25
CA SER A 266 -2.21 -0.71 0.75
C SER A 266 -3.28 -0.48 -0.30
N ALA A 267 -3.64 0.79 -0.49
CA ALA A 267 -4.54 1.26 -1.54
C ALA A 267 -3.93 2.45 -2.26
N SER A 268 -3.99 2.47 -3.57
CA SER A 268 -3.65 3.64 -4.38
C SER A 268 -4.91 4.14 -5.06
N LEU A 269 -5.35 5.37 -4.74
CA LEU A 269 -6.66 5.90 -5.10
C LEU A 269 -6.55 7.05 -6.08
N ASP A 270 -7.52 7.14 -7.01
CA ASP A 270 -7.80 8.34 -7.80
C ASP A 270 -8.77 9.28 -7.06
N GLN A 271 -9.08 10.41 -7.69
CA GLN A 271 -10.00 11.41 -7.12
C GLN A 271 -11.45 10.91 -7.01
N ALA A 272 -11.85 9.93 -7.82
CA ALA A 272 -13.20 9.35 -7.82
C ALA A 272 -13.36 8.18 -6.84
N GLY A 273 -12.28 7.78 -6.16
CA GLY A 273 -12.26 6.63 -5.24
C GLY A 273 -12.06 5.29 -5.94
N ARG A 274 -11.76 5.26 -7.25
CA ARG A 274 -11.30 4.05 -7.91
C ARG A 274 -9.88 3.77 -7.45
N GLY A 275 -9.54 2.50 -7.21
CA GLY A 275 -8.26 2.18 -6.61
C GLY A 275 -7.61 0.90 -7.11
N MET A 276 -6.30 0.84 -6.88
CA MET A 276 -5.49 -0.37 -6.96
C MET A 276 -5.05 -0.75 -5.54
N TYR A 277 -5.23 -2.02 -5.22
CA TYR A 277 -5.05 -2.57 -3.88
C TYR A 277 -4.01 -3.67 -3.93
N GLU A 278 -2.98 -3.54 -3.11
CA GLU A 278 -1.82 -4.42 -3.13
C GLU A 278 -1.21 -4.53 -1.72
N PRO A 279 -0.54 -5.64 -1.37
CA PRO A 279 0.23 -5.69 -0.13
C PRO A 279 1.44 -4.73 -0.20
N CYS A 280 1.95 -4.28 0.95
CA CYS A 280 3.16 -3.45 1.00
C CYS A 280 4.44 -4.25 0.73
N HIS A 281 4.42 -5.59 0.93
CA HIS A 281 5.57 -6.45 0.70
C HIS A 281 5.91 -6.59 -0.79
N GLY A 282 7.16 -6.95 -1.08
CA GLY A 282 7.63 -7.27 -2.43
C GLY A 282 7.32 -8.70 -2.86
N THR A 283 8.05 -9.17 -3.85
CA THR A 283 7.82 -10.46 -4.53
C THR A 283 8.45 -11.67 -3.82
N ALA A 284 9.35 -11.47 -2.85
CA ALA A 284 10.03 -12.50 -2.06
C ALA A 284 10.43 -13.74 -2.91
N PRO A 285 11.36 -13.60 -3.87
CA PRO A 285 11.71 -14.66 -4.81
C PRO A 285 12.26 -15.92 -4.15
N ASP A 286 12.86 -15.77 -2.98
CA ASP A 286 13.49 -16.81 -2.17
C ASP A 286 12.50 -17.83 -1.60
N ILE A 287 11.24 -17.45 -1.39
CA ILE A 287 10.18 -18.32 -0.86
C ILE A 287 9.07 -18.61 -1.87
N ALA A 288 9.16 -18.10 -3.10
CA ALA A 288 8.15 -18.31 -4.13
C ALA A 288 7.98 -19.80 -4.48
N GLY A 289 6.73 -20.26 -4.63
CA GLY A 289 6.38 -21.65 -4.90
C GLY A 289 6.52 -22.59 -3.71
N GLN A 290 6.81 -22.07 -2.50
CA GLN A 290 7.02 -22.89 -1.31
C GLN A 290 5.81 -22.90 -0.35
N GLY A 291 4.76 -22.15 -0.64
CA GLY A 291 3.57 -22.04 0.21
C GLY A 291 3.86 -21.45 1.60
N LYS A 292 4.87 -20.59 1.71
CA LYS A 292 5.32 -19.97 2.98
C LYS A 292 4.90 -18.52 3.13
N ALA A 293 4.53 -17.86 2.03
CA ALA A 293 4.15 -16.45 2.03
C ALA A 293 2.91 -16.20 2.89
N ASN A 294 2.90 -15.10 3.64
CA ASN A 294 1.75 -14.66 4.40
C ASN A 294 0.72 -14.01 3.45
N PRO A 295 -0.51 -14.54 3.31
CA PRO A 295 -1.51 -13.98 2.41
C PRO A 295 -2.32 -12.83 3.05
N LEU A 296 -2.15 -12.58 4.36
CA LEU A 296 -3.04 -11.69 5.12
C LEU A 296 -2.98 -10.24 4.65
N ALA A 297 -1.81 -9.73 4.24
CA ALA A 297 -1.71 -8.38 3.67
C ALA A 297 -2.56 -8.23 2.39
N THR A 298 -2.53 -9.24 1.50
CA THR A 298 -3.32 -9.22 0.26
C THR A 298 -4.82 -9.40 0.54
N ILE A 299 -5.17 -10.23 1.52
CA ILE A 299 -6.57 -10.40 1.99
C ILE A 299 -7.07 -9.08 2.60
N LEU A 300 -6.27 -8.41 3.43
CA LEU A 300 -6.60 -7.08 3.98
C LEU A 300 -6.66 -5.99 2.90
N SER A 301 -5.89 -6.14 1.82
CA SER A 301 -6.02 -5.26 0.64
C SER A 301 -7.40 -5.43 -0.03
N VAL A 302 -7.99 -6.63 0.01
CA VAL A 302 -9.39 -6.84 -0.40
C VAL A 302 -10.37 -6.12 0.54
N ALA A 303 -10.12 -6.08 1.84
CA ALA A 303 -10.96 -5.28 2.76
C ALA A 303 -10.91 -3.79 2.38
N MET A 304 -9.73 -3.25 2.09
CA MET A 304 -9.61 -1.87 1.59
C MET A 304 -10.34 -1.66 0.25
N LEU A 305 -10.24 -2.62 -0.68
CA LEU A 305 -10.94 -2.60 -1.97
C LEU A 305 -12.47 -2.51 -1.78
N LEU A 306 -13.03 -3.32 -0.90
CA LEU A 306 -14.44 -3.30 -0.55
C LEU A 306 -14.88 -1.98 0.07
N ARG A 307 -14.07 -1.44 0.98
CA ARG A 307 -14.36 -0.21 1.72
C ARG A 307 -14.30 1.03 0.83
N TYR A 308 -13.23 1.19 0.05
CA TYR A 308 -12.97 2.44 -0.67
C TYR A 308 -13.56 2.46 -2.08
N SER A 309 -13.42 1.38 -2.88
CA SER A 309 -13.88 1.38 -4.27
C SER A 309 -15.26 0.76 -4.46
N LEU A 310 -15.61 -0.27 -3.71
CA LEU A 310 -16.90 -0.94 -3.87
C LEU A 310 -18.00 -0.39 -2.93
N SER A 311 -17.64 0.46 -1.97
CA SER A 311 -18.56 1.06 -0.99
C SER A 311 -19.34 0.02 -0.16
N CYS A 312 -18.66 -1.05 0.26
CA CYS A 312 -19.20 -2.15 1.06
C CYS A 312 -18.44 -2.27 2.39
N PRO A 313 -18.56 -1.30 3.32
CA PRO A 313 -17.78 -1.29 4.55
C PRO A 313 -18.04 -2.50 5.45
N GLU A 314 -19.28 -3.00 5.53
CA GLU A 314 -19.62 -4.16 6.34
C GLU A 314 -18.93 -5.44 5.85
N ALA A 315 -18.76 -5.58 4.54
CA ALA A 315 -18.01 -6.69 3.95
C ALA A 315 -16.50 -6.56 4.23
N ALA A 316 -15.98 -5.35 4.25
CA ALA A 316 -14.60 -5.07 4.64
C ALA A 316 -14.36 -5.42 6.12
N ASP A 317 -15.25 -4.99 7.01
CA ASP A 317 -15.20 -5.28 8.46
C ASP A 317 -15.23 -6.80 8.71
N ALA A 318 -16.02 -7.56 7.93
CA ALA A 318 -16.07 -9.01 8.03
C ALA A 318 -14.72 -9.67 7.70
N ILE A 319 -13.99 -9.17 6.68
CA ILE A 319 -12.65 -9.67 6.36
C ILE A 319 -11.67 -9.34 7.50
N GLU A 320 -11.66 -8.11 7.99
CA GLU A 320 -10.79 -7.68 9.08
C GLU A 320 -11.04 -8.51 10.36
N GLN A 321 -12.33 -8.78 10.66
CA GLN A 321 -12.71 -9.64 11.78
C GLN A 321 -12.30 -11.10 11.56
N ALA A 322 -12.42 -11.65 10.36
CA ALA A 322 -11.97 -12.99 10.03
C ALA A 322 -10.45 -13.14 10.23
N VAL A 323 -9.67 -12.14 9.81
CA VAL A 323 -8.22 -12.10 10.05
C VAL A 323 -7.92 -12.08 11.55
N SER A 324 -8.61 -11.25 12.33
CA SER A 324 -8.45 -11.24 13.79
C SER A 324 -8.78 -12.61 14.40
N THR A 325 -9.86 -13.24 13.96
CA THR A 325 -10.31 -14.55 14.44
C THR A 325 -9.28 -15.65 14.21
N VAL A 326 -8.66 -15.71 13.01
CA VAL A 326 -7.63 -16.73 12.76
C VAL A 326 -6.35 -16.48 13.56
N LEU A 327 -6.02 -15.23 13.85
CA LEU A 327 -4.93 -14.88 14.75
C LEU A 327 -5.24 -15.27 16.20
N ASP A 328 -6.50 -15.13 16.68
CA ASP A 328 -6.96 -15.59 18.00
C ASP A 328 -6.89 -17.11 18.12
N GLN A 329 -7.10 -17.84 17.03
CA GLN A 329 -6.93 -19.31 16.99
C GLN A 329 -5.46 -19.75 17.07
N GLY A 330 -4.52 -18.82 17.11
CA GLY A 330 -3.09 -19.10 17.19
C GLY A 330 -2.45 -19.52 15.87
N LEU A 331 -3.12 -19.34 14.72
CA LEU A 331 -2.56 -19.68 13.42
C LEU A 331 -1.55 -18.61 12.99
N ARG A 332 -0.38 -19.04 12.52
CA ARG A 332 0.72 -18.16 12.11
C ARG A 332 1.40 -18.66 10.85
N THR A 333 1.67 -17.77 9.91
CA THR A 333 2.67 -18.00 8.87
C THR A 333 4.08 -17.78 9.41
N LEU A 334 5.09 -18.16 8.66
CA LEU A 334 6.49 -18.20 9.13
C LEU A 334 6.99 -16.82 9.61
N ASP A 335 6.58 -15.75 8.96
CA ASP A 335 6.98 -14.35 9.23
C ASP A 335 6.43 -13.78 10.55
N ILE A 336 5.31 -14.33 11.03
CA ILE A 336 4.63 -13.93 12.28
C ILE A 336 4.58 -15.07 13.31
N TYR A 337 5.38 -16.12 13.10
CA TYR A 337 5.40 -17.28 14.00
C TYR A 337 6.09 -16.95 15.32
N ALA A 338 5.52 -17.42 16.41
CA ALA A 338 6.08 -17.41 17.74
C ALA A 338 5.92 -18.80 18.39
N GLU A 339 6.79 -19.13 19.35
CA GLU A 339 6.74 -20.41 20.07
C GLU A 339 5.38 -20.57 20.77
N GLY A 340 4.80 -21.76 20.70
CA GLY A 340 3.48 -22.08 21.24
C GLY A 340 2.32 -21.81 20.29
N GLN A 341 2.58 -21.23 19.12
CA GLN A 341 1.57 -21.01 18.06
C GLN A 341 1.61 -22.15 17.02
N GLN A 342 0.58 -22.22 16.19
CA GLN A 342 0.49 -23.20 15.10
C GLN A 342 1.02 -22.60 13.80
N LEU A 343 2.14 -23.12 13.30
CA LEU A 343 2.68 -22.76 11.99
C LEU A 343 1.80 -23.34 10.88
N VAL A 344 1.39 -22.50 9.94
CA VAL A 344 0.56 -22.89 8.79
C VAL A 344 1.14 -22.37 7.47
N SER A 345 0.77 -23.03 6.38
CA SER A 345 1.13 -22.59 5.02
C SER A 345 0.26 -21.43 4.54
N THR A 346 0.65 -20.81 3.41
CA THR A 346 -0.13 -19.78 2.70
C THR A 346 -1.58 -20.23 2.49
N THR A 347 -1.77 -21.41 1.91
CA THR A 347 -3.10 -21.95 1.61
C THR A 347 -3.89 -22.27 2.88
N ALA A 348 -3.26 -22.88 3.90
CA ALA A 348 -3.95 -23.18 5.14
C ALA A 348 -4.39 -21.91 5.90
N MET A 349 -3.62 -20.82 5.83
CA MET A 349 -4.03 -19.53 6.36
C MET A 349 -5.24 -18.97 5.60
N GLY A 350 -5.23 -19.05 4.26
CA GLY A 350 -6.36 -18.66 3.40
C GLY A 350 -7.62 -19.49 3.70
N ASP A 351 -7.47 -20.82 3.85
CA ASP A 351 -8.59 -21.73 4.24
C ASP A 351 -9.22 -21.30 5.55
N ALA A 352 -8.40 -20.97 6.55
CA ALA A 352 -8.88 -20.54 7.87
C ALA A 352 -9.66 -19.21 7.79
N VAL A 353 -9.16 -18.23 7.02
CA VAL A 353 -9.86 -16.95 6.79
C VAL A 353 -11.20 -17.18 6.10
N VAL A 354 -11.24 -18.01 5.04
CA VAL A 354 -12.50 -18.34 4.33
C VAL A 354 -13.48 -19.03 5.28
N ALA A 355 -13.03 -19.97 6.11
CA ALA A 355 -13.88 -20.64 7.08
C ALA A 355 -14.45 -19.63 8.12
N ALA A 356 -13.61 -18.69 8.60
CA ALA A 356 -14.07 -17.65 9.51
C ALA A 356 -15.08 -16.67 8.87
N LEU A 357 -14.98 -16.42 7.56
CA LEU A 357 -15.96 -15.62 6.82
C LEU A 357 -17.32 -16.33 6.63
N GLN A 358 -17.35 -17.66 6.65
CA GLN A 358 -18.55 -18.46 6.45
C GLN A 358 -19.29 -18.77 7.77
N ALA A 359 -18.62 -18.60 8.89
CA ALA A 359 -19.21 -18.75 10.21
C ALA A 359 -20.06 -17.54 10.60
#